data_d05d5a0f14e0d20b10c9b4002fa3af81
#
_entry.id   d05d5a0f14e0d20b10c9b4002fa3af81
#
_cell.length_a   1.000
_cell.length_b   1.000
_cell.length_c   1.000
_cell.angle_alpha   90.00
_cell.angle_beta   90.00
_cell.angle_gamma   90.00
#
_symmetry.space_group_name_H-M   'P 1'
#
loop_
_entity.id
_entity.type
_entity.pdbx_description
1 polymer ?
#
loop_
_entity_poly.entity_id
_entity_poly.type
_entity_poly.pdbx_seq_one_letter_code
_entity_poly.pdbx_strand_id
1 'polypeptide(L)'
;MKKVMFLVDDYWHKEETIRPLVDILFGKEEWSVIFTKKPKELYANEDLDLFLSFKDPIENDQIPTPIWCDEKWTDTFLKLVKNGMGFIAVHAQVTDLDKNHPIVTELLQSVFITHPEQCELSVEIQKEHPVTHGVTSFTFPENDEHYQMDMLE
;
A
#
# COMPACT_ATOMS: atom_id res chain seq x y z
N MET A 1 -2.35 22.69 4.73
CA MET A 1 -2.92 21.41 5.16
C MET A 1 -2.41 20.37 4.18
N LYS A 2 -1.79 19.31 4.68
CA LYS A 2 -1.29 18.19 3.85
C LYS A 2 -2.45 17.37 3.30
N LYS A 3 -2.23 16.70 2.17
CA LYS A 3 -3.24 15.84 1.54
C LYS A 3 -2.79 14.40 1.49
N VAL A 4 -3.65 13.50 1.93
CA VAL A 4 -3.43 12.06 1.84
C VAL A 4 -4.57 11.38 1.10
N MET A 5 -4.23 10.47 0.19
CA MET A 5 -5.20 9.62 -0.49
C MET A 5 -5.03 8.17 -0.06
N PHE A 6 -6.15 7.55 0.28
CA PHE A 6 -6.27 6.12 0.53
C PHE A 6 -6.96 5.46 -0.65
N LEU A 7 -6.25 4.61 -1.36
CA LEU A 7 -6.81 3.73 -2.37
C LEU A 7 -7.22 2.42 -1.71
N VAL A 8 -8.51 2.13 -1.72
CA VAL A 8 -9.14 1.05 -0.96
C VAL A 8 -10.24 0.37 -1.79
N ASP A 9 -10.95 -0.56 -1.19
CA ASP A 9 -12.21 -1.11 -1.67
C ASP A 9 -12.07 -1.99 -2.92
N ASP A 10 -11.20 -2.98 -2.82
CA ASP A 10 -11.25 -4.15 -3.68
C ASP A 10 -12.18 -5.23 -3.11
N TYR A 11 -12.07 -6.47 -3.59
CA TYR A 11 -12.87 -7.58 -3.09
C TYR A 11 -12.63 -7.86 -1.59
N TRP A 12 -11.38 -7.77 -1.14
CA TRP A 12 -10.93 -8.15 0.21
C TRP A 12 -10.78 -6.95 1.17
N HIS A 13 -10.31 -5.79 0.69
CA HIS A 13 -9.85 -4.66 1.50
C HIS A 13 -10.86 -3.52 1.49
N LYS A 14 -11.91 -3.67 2.30
CA LYS A 14 -13.02 -2.72 2.33
C LYS A 14 -12.65 -1.41 3.04
N GLU A 15 -13.14 -0.29 2.51
CA GLU A 15 -12.95 1.03 3.08
C GLU A 15 -13.36 1.07 4.57
N GLU A 16 -14.47 0.44 4.93
CA GLU A 16 -14.99 0.43 6.30
C GLU A 16 -14.05 -0.21 7.32
N THR A 17 -13.21 -1.17 6.89
CA THR A 17 -12.18 -1.80 7.72
C THR A 17 -10.98 -0.89 7.93
N ILE A 18 -10.64 -0.09 6.92
CA ILE A 18 -9.42 0.75 6.90
C ILE A 18 -9.71 2.14 7.49
N ARG A 19 -10.91 2.66 7.30
CA ARG A 19 -11.29 4.03 7.72
C ARG A 19 -11.01 4.34 9.20
N PRO A 20 -11.19 3.44 10.17
CA PRO A 20 -10.87 3.71 11.58
C PRO A 20 -9.40 4.08 11.83
N LEU A 21 -8.46 3.59 10.98
CA LEU A 21 -7.04 3.91 11.10
C LEU A 21 -6.76 5.41 10.88
N VAL A 22 -7.58 6.07 10.08
CA VAL A 22 -7.38 7.50 9.76
C VAL A 22 -7.48 8.36 11.00
N ASP A 23 -8.48 8.13 11.84
CA ASP A 23 -8.66 8.92 13.06
C ASP A 23 -7.52 8.72 14.07
N ILE A 24 -6.79 7.62 13.97
CA ILE A 24 -5.62 7.30 14.78
C ILE A 24 -4.33 7.92 14.20
N LEU A 25 -4.17 7.87 12.88
CA LEU A 25 -2.91 8.21 12.21
C LEU A 25 -2.84 9.66 11.73
N PHE A 26 -3.99 10.27 11.43
CA PHE A 26 -4.05 11.57 10.76
C PHE A 26 -4.88 12.59 11.53
N GLY A 27 -4.22 13.58 12.09
CA GLY A 27 -4.90 14.70 12.75
C GLY A 27 -5.73 15.54 11.77
N LYS A 28 -7.00 15.75 12.07
CA LYS A 28 -7.97 16.46 11.19
C LYS A 28 -7.59 17.90 10.86
N GLU A 29 -6.78 18.54 11.72
CA GLU A 29 -6.32 19.92 11.50
C GLU A 29 -5.09 19.99 10.56
N GLU A 30 -4.35 18.89 10.43
CA GLU A 30 -3.12 18.84 9.66
C GLU A 30 -3.32 18.20 8.26
N TRP A 31 -4.25 17.25 8.15
CA TRP A 31 -4.45 16.44 6.98
C TRP A 31 -5.85 16.54 6.39
N SER A 32 -5.90 16.71 5.08
CA SER A 32 -7.10 16.48 4.26
C SER A 32 -7.05 15.04 3.75
N VAL A 33 -8.02 14.23 4.13
CA VAL A 33 -8.05 12.80 3.82
C VAL A 33 -9.06 12.51 2.70
N ILE A 34 -8.59 11.81 1.67
CA ILE A 34 -9.39 11.35 0.53
C ILE A 34 -9.43 9.83 0.57
N PHE A 35 -10.64 9.25 0.61
CA PHE A 35 -10.82 7.83 0.35
C PHE A 35 -11.37 7.63 -1.04
N THR A 36 -10.78 6.70 -1.78
CA THR A 36 -11.28 6.34 -3.10
C THR A 36 -11.06 4.88 -3.42
N LYS A 37 -11.99 4.32 -4.19
CA LYS A 37 -11.85 3.01 -4.84
C LYS A 37 -11.44 3.13 -6.32
N LYS A 38 -11.33 4.36 -6.82
CA LYS A 38 -11.07 4.65 -8.23
C LYS A 38 -9.63 5.12 -8.41
N PRO A 39 -8.70 4.28 -8.89
CA PRO A 39 -7.30 4.66 -9.07
C PRO A 39 -7.12 5.93 -9.91
N LYS A 40 -8.01 6.16 -10.87
CA LYS A 40 -7.96 7.34 -11.78
C LYS A 40 -8.24 8.68 -11.09
N GLU A 41 -8.72 8.68 -9.85
CA GLU A 41 -8.84 9.91 -9.07
C GLU A 41 -7.48 10.54 -8.73
N LEU A 42 -6.40 9.77 -8.85
CA LEU A 42 -5.04 10.30 -8.79
C LEU A 42 -4.83 11.48 -9.75
N TYR A 43 -5.36 11.41 -10.98
CA TYR A 43 -5.20 12.46 -11.98
C TYR A 43 -5.84 13.81 -11.62
N ALA A 44 -6.81 13.81 -10.73
CA ALA A 44 -7.45 15.03 -10.22
C ALA A 44 -6.81 15.53 -8.91
N ASN A 45 -5.83 14.81 -8.38
CA ASN A 45 -5.21 15.06 -7.08
C ASN A 45 -3.68 14.93 -7.17
N GLU A 46 -3.06 15.55 -8.16
CA GLU A 46 -1.60 15.50 -8.35
C GLU A 46 -0.81 16.32 -7.31
N ASP A 47 -1.50 17.01 -6.41
CA ASP A 47 -0.93 17.77 -5.30
C ASP A 47 -0.92 17.02 -3.95
N LEU A 48 -0.96 15.68 -4.00
CA LEU A 48 -0.87 14.84 -2.81
C LEU A 48 0.51 14.91 -2.14
N ASP A 49 0.51 14.95 -0.81
CA ASP A 49 1.71 14.74 0.00
C ASP A 49 1.98 13.26 0.28
N LEU A 50 0.91 12.44 0.32
CA LEU A 50 1.02 11.03 0.66
C LEU A 50 -0.06 10.21 -0.06
N PHE A 51 0.33 9.04 -0.55
CA PHE A 51 -0.55 8.03 -1.13
C PHE A 51 -0.38 6.71 -0.39
N LEU A 52 -1.47 6.18 0.16
CA LEU A 52 -1.52 4.83 0.73
C LEU A 52 -2.39 3.95 -0.16
N SER A 53 -1.87 2.79 -0.54
CA SER A 53 -2.66 1.80 -1.26
C SER A 53 -2.81 0.52 -0.47
N PHE A 54 -4.06 0.13 -0.29
CA PHE A 54 -4.50 -1.16 0.25
C PHE A 54 -5.12 -2.03 -0.82
N LYS A 55 -5.29 -1.46 -2.03
CA LYS A 55 -6.02 -2.10 -3.11
C LYS A 55 -5.12 -3.04 -3.88
N ASP A 56 -5.59 -4.27 -4.03
CA ASP A 56 -4.97 -5.26 -4.89
C ASP A 56 -4.86 -4.73 -6.34
N PRO A 57 -3.76 -4.95 -7.06
CA PRO A 57 -3.62 -4.62 -8.48
C PRO A 57 -4.70 -5.23 -9.37
N ILE A 58 -5.20 -6.40 -9.01
CA ILE A 58 -6.42 -6.99 -9.61
C ILE A 58 -7.61 -6.72 -8.71
N GLU A 59 -8.79 -6.47 -9.30
CA GLU A 59 -9.98 -6.15 -8.50
C GLU A 59 -10.61 -7.38 -7.84
N ASN A 60 -10.42 -8.56 -8.43
CA ASN A 60 -11.00 -9.81 -7.97
C ASN A 60 -10.26 -10.99 -8.62
N ASP A 61 -9.62 -11.82 -7.84
CA ASP A 61 -8.91 -13.02 -8.26
C ASP A 61 -9.84 -14.11 -8.84
N GLN A 62 -11.13 -14.05 -8.51
CA GLN A 62 -12.17 -14.95 -9.05
C GLN A 62 -12.54 -14.62 -10.50
N ILE A 63 -12.28 -13.40 -10.95
CA ILE A 63 -12.65 -12.90 -12.28
C ILE A 63 -11.39 -12.28 -12.91
N PRO A 64 -10.84 -12.86 -14.00
CA PRO A 64 -9.69 -12.28 -14.66
C PRO A 64 -9.97 -10.84 -15.08
N THR A 65 -9.33 -9.89 -14.43
CA THR A 65 -9.40 -8.47 -14.75
C THR A 65 -8.01 -7.95 -15.07
N PRO A 66 -7.86 -7.01 -15.99
CA PRO A 66 -6.59 -6.30 -16.15
C PRO A 66 -6.23 -5.60 -14.85
N ILE A 67 -4.94 -5.49 -14.56
CA ILE A 67 -4.47 -4.64 -13.47
C ILE A 67 -4.93 -3.19 -13.71
N TRP A 68 -5.37 -2.53 -12.65
CA TRP A 68 -5.88 -1.15 -12.75
C TRP A 68 -4.76 -0.10 -12.91
N CYS A 69 -3.53 -0.43 -12.53
CA CYS A 69 -2.35 0.43 -12.70
C CYS A 69 -1.74 0.23 -14.09
N ASP A 70 -2.47 0.67 -15.11
CA ASP A 70 -1.99 0.67 -16.50
C ASP A 70 -0.74 1.58 -16.68
N GLU A 71 -0.08 1.51 -17.83
CA GLU A 71 1.13 2.26 -18.14
C GLU A 71 0.98 3.75 -17.84
N LYS A 72 -0.12 4.36 -18.28
CA LYS A 72 -0.37 5.79 -18.06
C LYS A 72 -0.50 6.13 -16.58
N TRP A 73 -1.21 5.29 -15.83
CA TRP A 73 -1.37 5.48 -14.39
C TRP A 73 -0.03 5.35 -13.69
N THR A 74 0.70 4.31 -14.02
CA THR A 74 2.03 4.00 -13.47
C THR A 74 3.01 5.14 -13.71
N ASP A 75 3.12 5.65 -14.93
CA ASP A 75 3.99 6.76 -15.26
C ASP A 75 3.65 8.04 -14.47
N THR A 76 2.36 8.35 -14.37
CA THR A 76 1.90 9.49 -13.57
C THR A 76 2.26 9.32 -12.10
N PHE A 77 1.99 8.14 -11.55
CA PHE A 77 2.27 7.83 -10.16
C PHE A 77 3.76 7.91 -9.82
N LEU A 78 4.61 7.27 -10.62
CA LEU A 78 6.07 7.33 -10.46
C LEU A 78 6.61 8.75 -10.53
N LYS A 79 6.07 9.56 -11.44
CA LYS A 79 6.42 10.98 -11.53
C LYS A 79 6.07 11.73 -10.25
N LEU A 80 4.89 11.49 -9.67
CA LEU A 80 4.48 12.13 -8.42
C LEU A 80 5.38 11.72 -7.25
N VAL A 81 5.71 10.45 -7.13
CA VAL A 81 6.65 9.95 -6.11
C VAL A 81 8.03 10.58 -6.29
N LYS A 82 8.57 10.61 -7.51
CA LYS A 82 9.85 11.28 -7.82
C LYS A 82 9.84 12.77 -7.51
N ASN A 83 8.68 13.40 -7.56
CA ASN A 83 8.50 14.83 -7.21
C ASN A 83 8.24 15.05 -5.70
N GLY A 84 8.26 14.02 -4.87
CA GLY A 84 8.21 14.11 -3.42
C GLY A 84 6.92 13.64 -2.74
N MET A 85 5.96 13.11 -3.49
CA MET A 85 4.81 12.44 -2.88
C MET A 85 5.28 11.19 -2.12
N GLY A 86 4.93 11.05 -0.85
CA GLY A 86 5.16 9.82 -0.09
C GLY A 86 4.30 8.68 -0.61
N PHE A 87 4.82 7.45 -0.54
CA PHE A 87 4.07 6.24 -0.90
C PHE A 87 4.21 5.17 0.18
N ILE A 88 3.08 4.57 0.57
CA ILE A 88 3.03 3.40 1.43
C ILE A 88 2.17 2.34 0.76
N ALA A 89 2.80 1.24 0.39
CA ALA A 89 2.13 0.03 -0.06
C ALA A 89 1.77 -0.82 1.17
N VAL A 90 0.50 -1.16 1.30
CA VAL A 90 0.02 -1.94 2.44
C VAL A 90 -0.61 -3.22 1.94
N HIS A 91 -0.16 -4.34 2.49
CA HIS A 91 -0.73 -5.67 2.29
C HIS A 91 -0.90 -5.98 0.79
N ALA A 92 -2.12 -6.07 0.28
CA ALA A 92 -2.42 -6.48 -1.09
C ALA A 92 -1.81 -5.62 -2.20
N GLN A 93 -1.39 -4.40 -1.94
CA GLN A 93 -0.73 -3.58 -2.97
C GLN A 93 0.58 -4.20 -3.49
N VAL A 94 1.19 -5.09 -2.73
CA VAL A 94 2.45 -5.76 -3.13
C VAL A 94 2.21 -7.08 -3.88
N THR A 95 0.96 -7.51 -4.03
CA THR A 95 0.58 -8.74 -4.75
C THR A 95 0.38 -8.49 -6.23
N ASP A 96 0.28 -9.54 -7.02
CA ASP A 96 -0.20 -9.57 -8.41
C ASP A 96 0.45 -8.61 -9.43
N LEU A 97 1.55 -7.96 -9.06
CA LEU A 97 2.38 -7.22 -10.01
C LEU A 97 3.52 -8.11 -10.54
N ASP A 98 3.72 -8.09 -11.85
CA ASP A 98 4.89 -8.73 -12.47
C ASP A 98 6.19 -8.12 -11.93
N LYS A 99 7.21 -8.96 -11.74
CA LYS A 99 8.52 -8.53 -11.23
C LYS A 99 9.20 -7.42 -12.05
N ASN A 100 8.84 -7.29 -13.32
CA ASN A 100 9.34 -6.22 -14.19
C ASN A 100 8.42 -4.99 -14.22
N HIS A 101 7.32 -5.00 -13.48
CA HIS A 101 6.43 -3.84 -13.41
C HIS A 101 7.17 -2.65 -12.79
N PRO A 102 7.07 -1.42 -13.35
CA PRO A 102 7.85 -0.29 -12.87
C PRO A 102 7.63 0.06 -11.39
N ILE A 103 6.43 -0.15 -10.84
CA ILE A 103 6.19 0.04 -9.40
C ILE A 103 7.04 -0.95 -8.59
N VAL A 104 7.18 -2.19 -9.06
CA VAL A 104 8.00 -3.20 -8.39
C VAL A 104 9.47 -2.82 -8.48
N THR A 105 9.97 -2.54 -9.68
CA THR A 105 11.39 -2.29 -9.91
C THR A 105 11.90 -0.94 -9.39
N GLU A 106 11.04 0.07 -9.29
CA GLU A 106 11.46 1.42 -8.86
C GLU A 106 11.09 1.73 -7.40
N LEU A 107 10.08 1.10 -6.83
CA LEU A 107 9.57 1.46 -5.51
C LEU A 107 9.56 0.29 -4.51
N LEU A 108 8.91 -0.84 -4.85
CA LEU A 108 8.72 -1.94 -3.91
C LEU A 108 10.00 -2.75 -3.68
N GLN A 109 10.80 -2.98 -4.73
CA GLN A 109 12.03 -3.77 -4.71
C GLN A 109 11.83 -5.22 -4.19
N SER A 110 10.59 -5.69 -4.27
CA SER A 110 10.21 -7.03 -3.82
C SER A 110 8.97 -7.53 -4.55
N VAL A 111 8.83 -8.84 -4.61
CA VAL A 111 7.69 -9.52 -5.24
C VAL A 111 7.05 -10.45 -4.23
N PHE A 112 5.74 -10.41 -4.13
CA PHE A 112 4.97 -11.37 -3.35
C PHE A 112 5.03 -12.75 -4.01
N ILE A 113 5.32 -13.78 -3.24
CA ILE A 113 5.36 -15.17 -3.69
C ILE A 113 4.10 -15.92 -3.26
N THR A 114 3.81 -15.90 -1.97
CA THR A 114 2.68 -16.62 -1.37
C THR A 114 2.56 -16.25 0.11
N HIS A 115 1.53 -16.77 0.76
CA HIS A 115 1.46 -16.87 2.21
C HIS A 115 0.94 -18.25 2.62
N PRO A 116 1.38 -18.84 3.75
CA PRO A 116 0.78 -20.03 4.34
C PRO A 116 -0.62 -19.73 4.88
N GLU A 117 -1.27 -20.74 5.47
CA GLU A 117 -2.42 -20.48 6.33
C GLU A 117 -2.04 -19.48 7.44
N GLN A 118 -3.03 -18.70 7.88
CA GLN A 118 -2.82 -17.70 8.94
C GLN A 118 -2.16 -18.33 10.17
N CYS A 119 -1.12 -17.67 10.66
CA CYS A 119 -0.30 -18.16 11.75
C CYS A 119 0.10 -17.03 12.71
N GLU A 120 0.66 -17.40 13.85
CA GLU A 120 1.26 -16.41 14.76
C GLU A 120 2.40 -15.67 14.06
N LEU A 121 2.37 -14.35 14.11
CA LEU A 121 3.39 -13.50 13.53
C LEU A 121 4.13 -12.70 14.60
N SER A 122 5.45 -12.71 14.51
CA SER A 122 6.31 -11.84 15.31
C SER A 122 7.08 -10.89 14.40
N VAL A 123 7.11 -9.62 14.78
CA VAL A 123 7.86 -8.58 14.09
C VAL A 123 9.10 -8.24 14.90
N GLU A 124 10.26 -8.44 14.30
CA GLU A 124 11.54 -8.11 14.89
C GLU A 124 12.13 -6.84 14.28
N ILE A 125 12.45 -5.86 15.12
CA ILE A 125 13.12 -4.64 14.71
C ILE A 125 14.62 -4.92 14.56
N GLN A 126 15.09 -5.00 13.32
CA GLN A 126 16.47 -5.38 12.99
C GLN A 126 17.47 -4.23 13.12
N LYS A 127 17.01 -2.99 12.95
CA LYS A 127 17.87 -1.80 13.02
C LYS A 127 17.07 -0.55 13.38
N GLU A 128 17.74 0.43 13.96
CA GLU A 128 17.19 1.76 14.15
C GLU A 128 17.01 2.47 12.77
N HIS A 129 15.84 3.00 12.55
CA HIS A 129 15.47 3.74 11.35
C HIS A 129 14.36 4.75 11.68
N PRO A 130 14.24 5.89 11.01
CA PRO A 130 13.13 6.83 11.27
C PRO A 130 11.74 6.18 11.27
N VAL A 131 11.50 5.18 10.41
CA VAL A 131 10.22 4.44 10.33
C VAL A 131 10.01 3.53 11.56
N THR A 132 11.07 3.02 12.17
CA THR A 132 11.00 2.11 13.32
C THR A 132 11.26 2.83 14.65
N HIS A 133 11.50 4.14 14.64
CA HIS A 133 11.78 4.90 15.84
C HIS A 133 10.64 4.80 16.86
N GLY A 134 10.96 4.37 18.07
CA GLY A 134 9.99 4.17 19.15
C GLY A 134 9.16 2.89 19.04
N VAL A 135 9.39 2.06 18.01
CA VAL A 135 8.75 0.75 17.88
C VAL A 135 9.68 -0.31 18.46
N THR A 136 9.15 -1.18 19.31
CA THR A 136 9.82 -2.38 19.82
C THR A 136 9.29 -3.61 19.08
N SER A 137 10.09 -4.69 19.04
CA SER A 137 9.62 -5.97 18.50
C SER A 137 8.36 -6.45 19.23
N PHE A 138 7.44 -7.04 18.51
CA PHE A 138 6.14 -7.47 19.04
C PHE A 138 5.62 -8.72 18.33
N THR A 139 4.67 -9.40 18.95
CA THR A 139 3.90 -10.49 18.34
C THR A 139 2.46 -10.05 18.18
N PHE A 140 1.85 -10.37 17.04
CA PHE A 140 0.44 -10.10 16.82
C PHE A 140 -0.42 -10.90 17.80
N PRO A 141 -1.50 -10.32 18.33
CA PRO A 141 -2.38 -11.01 19.27
C PRO A 141 -3.23 -12.11 18.64
N GLU A 142 -3.39 -12.07 17.33
CA GLU A 142 -4.17 -13.01 16.52
C GLU A 142 -3.31 -13.53 15.37
N ASN A 143 -3.68 -14.69 14.82
CA ASN A 143 -3.04 -15.20 13.62
C ASN A 143 -3.31 -14.29 12.43
N ASP A 144 -2.31 -14.13 11.57
CA ASP A 144 -2.40 -13.30 10.38
C ASP A 144 -1.62 -13.93 9.21
N GLU A 145 -1.66 -13.33 8.05
CA GLU A 145 -1.01 -13.79 6.84
C GLU A 145 0.48 -13.43 6.83
N HIS A 146 1.31 -14.46 6.80
CA HIS A 146 2.75 -14.28 6.66
C HIS A 146 3.16 -14.20 5.20
N TYR A 147 3.21 -13.00 4.64
CA TYR A 147 3.65 -12.79 3.26
C TYR A 147 5.11 -13.18 3.08
N GLN A 148 5.34 -14.11 2.17
CA GLN A 148 6.67 -14.50 1.72
C GLN A 148 7.02 -13.66 0.49
N MET A 149 8.08 -12.87 0.62
CA MET A 149 8.51 -11.92 -0.40
C MET A 149 9.85 -12.34 -0.98
N ASP A 150 10.02 -12.19 -2.28
CA ASP A 150 11.32 -12.30 -2.96
C ASP A 150 11.86 -10.88 -3.19
N MET A 151 13.07 -10.63 -2.69
CA MET A 151 13.70 -9.31 -2.81
C MET A 151 14.44 -9.21 -4.13
N LEU A 152 14.26 -8.10 -4.85
CA LEU A 152 15.02 -7.86 -6.08
C LEU A 152 16.47 -7.50 -5.73
N GLU A 153 17.43 -8.04 -6.51
CA GLU A 153 18.87 -7.77 -6.39
C GLU A 153 19.25 -6.42 -7.04
#